data_6b4fd7e3eff501d7835dfce0cf655f63
#
_entry.id   6b4fd7e3eff501d7835dfce0cf655f63
#
_cell.length_a   1.000
_cell.length_b   1.000
_cell.length_c   1.000
_cell.angle_alpha   90.00
_cell.angle_beta   90.00
_cell.angle_gamma   90.00
#
_symmetry.space_group_name_H-M   'P 1'
#
loop_
_entity.id
_entity.type
_entity.pdbx_description
1 polymer ?
#
loop_
_entity_poly.entity_id
_entity_poly.type
_entity_poly.pdbx_seq_one_letter_code
_entity_poly.pdbx_strand_id
1 'polypeptide(L)'
;MKIKKLQKFICAGLVATMALALNPVNTAASVDITVGGADILAPASVFSRFAGYTNTSDELTTENLLEDAPVEEVEGTIIDGVFIDSVNVSGMTFRQAMNAVENYVASISEKTITIDAVNEQSDEFPVSDLGIKWVNKEVIREAVLLGKSGNLIAQYKTIADLQHNKRVYPLELKYDNDLITEIVQNEATKYDIAPTNAQIERVDGVFKIKSEGVDGVRVNVAKSVTDITNALSNWDKGDLRVALATEISKVEVDSEAFSQMTDILGTYTTSFKTSSSDRSGNVRTGCGHINGTLLYPGEQMSVYKAVSPFSVENGYFMAGSYMNGMVVESLGGGICQVSSTLYNAVLRAELQVDERHPHSMIVTYVDISSDAAIAESAGKDFKFTNNTDYPIYIEGYTTDEKKITFNIYGHETRPSNRTVSFEGVETSKTEPEGEKIIADSGQPVGFISTQSAHIGYTGELWKVVKVDGVETERVQINKSKYNPSQRTATVGIAAGDASVTAAMQAAIATGSIDYCKQTIAGLTAAANAALAGGQ
;
A
#
# COMPACT_ATOMS: atom_id res chain seq x y z
N MET A 1 26.63 -23.70 26.15
CA MET A 1 27.51 -24.34 25.15
C MET A 1 26.86 -24.27 23.79
N LYS A 2 27.52 -23.65 22.83
CA LYS A 2 27.23 -23.47 21.39
C LYS A 2 26.28 -22.29 20.99
N ILE A 3 26.98 -21.20 20.70
CA ILE A 3 26.67 -20.04 19.89
C ILE A 3 26.43 -20.46 18.44
N LYS A 4 25.36 -19.97 17.77
CA LYS A 4 25.26 -19.96 16.31
C LYS A 4 25.12 -18.53 15.79
N LYS A 5 26.06 -18.21 14.90
CA LYS A 5 26.29 -16.95 14.22
C LYS A 5 25.10 -16.53 13.36
N LEU A 6 24.77 -15.23 13.46
CA LEU A 6 23.89 -14.52 12.54
C LEU A 6 24.74 -13.95 11.39
N GLN A 7 24.45 -14.34 10.16
CA GLN A 7 25.08 -13.77 8.95
C GLN A 7 24.35 -12.48 8.55
N LYS A 8 25.10 -11.38 8.52
CA LYS A 8 24.66 -10.10 7.93
C LYS A 8 24.81 -10.19 6.41
N PHE A 9 23.75 -9.93 5.69
CA PHE A 9 23.80 -9.61 4.25
C PHE A 9 24.01 -8.10 4.09
N ILE A 10 25.13 -7.72 3.52
CA ILE A 10 25.43 -6.36 3.07
C ILE A 10 25.06 -6.30 1.59
N CYS A 11 24.07 -5.48 1.23
CA CYS A 11 23.86 -5.07 -0.15
C CYS A 11 24.73 -3.84 -0.44
N ALA A 12 25.77 -4.03 -1.26
CA ALA A 12 26.57 -2.94 -1.80
C ALA A 12 25.84 -2.31 -2.99
N GLY A 13 25.44 -1.04 -2.86
CA GLY A 13 24.96 -0.23 -3.97
C GLY A 13 26.13 0.31 -4.80
N LEU A 14 26.13 0.02 -6.09
CA LEU A 14 27.08 0.56 -7.06
C LEU A 14 26.60 1.97 -7.46
N VAL A 15 27.37 3.00 -7.13
CA VAL A 15 27.21 4.35 -7.66
C VAL A 15 28.08 4.46 -8.90
N ALA A 16 27.46 4.57 -10.07
CA ALA A 16 28.13 4.91 -11.32
C ALA A 16 28.09 6.43 -11.53
N THR A 17 29.21 7.09 -11.37
CA THR A 17 29.39 8.50 -11.76
C THR A 17 29.64 8.59 -13.26
N MET A 18 28.72 9.18 -14.00
CA MET A 18 28.91 9.59 -15.39
C MET A 18 29.00 11.10 -15.45
N ALA A 19 30.20 11.65 -15.72
CA ALA A 19 30.40 13.05 -16.06
C ALA A 19 29.99 13.29 -17.51
N LEU A 20 29.00 14.12 -17.74
CA LEU A 20 28.62 14.64 -19.07
C LEU A 20 28.88 16.13 -19.13
N ALA A 21 29.76 16.52 -20.05
CA ALA A 21 30.01 17.91 -20.43
C ALA A 21 28.80 18.46 -21.21
N LEU A 22 28.24 19.57 -20.79
CA LEU A 22 27.14 20.28 -21.43
C LEU A 22 27.63 21.48 -22.23
N ASN A 23 27.36 21.46 -23.54
CA ASN A 23 27.19 22.68 -24.32
C ASN A 23 25.69 22.94 -24.51
N PRO A 24 25.23 24.21 -24.47
CA PRO A 24 23.80 24.49 -24.48
C PRO A 24 23.28 24.63 -25.92
N VAL A 25 22.36 23.76 -26.33
CA VAL A 25 21.45 24.03 -27.46
C VAL A 25 20.04 23.59 -27.05
N ASN A 26 19.16 24.56 -27.15
CA ASN A 26 17.73 24.52 -26.86
C ASN A 26 16.99 23.63 -27.86
N THR A 27 16.46 22.49 -27.44
CA THR A 27 15.28 21.85 -28.07
C THR A 27 14.71 20.81 -27.10
N ALA A 28 13.41 20.86 -26.86
CA ALA A 28 12.67 19.89 -26.07
C ALA A 28 12.71 18.52 -26.77
N ALA A 29 13.32 17.54 -26.12
CA ALA A 29 13.26 16.14 -26.51
C ALA A 29 12.90 15.29 -25.29
N SER A 30 11.85 14.51 -25.44
CA SER A 30 11.46 13.44 -24.52
C SER A 30 12.53 12.36 -24.51
N VAL A 31 12.97 11.94 -23.34
CA VAL A 31 13.89 10.80 -23.18
C VAL A 31 13.07 9.56 -22.84
N ASP A 32 13.01 8.62 -23.76
CA ASP A 32 12.47 7.29 -23.55
C ASP A 32 13.55 6.41 -22.89
N ILE A 33 13.25 5.88 -21.71
CA ILE A 33 14.09 4.88 -21.05
C ILE A 33 13.38 3.54 -21.13
N THR A 34 13.90 2.65 -21.96
CA THR A 34 13.47 1.26 -22.08
C THR A 34 14.33 0.38 -21.18
N VAL A 35 13.74 -0.30 -20.21
CA VAL A 35 14.36 -1.38 -19.45
C VAL A 35 13.48 -2.61 -19.57
N GLY A 36 13.96 -3.60 -20.32
CA GLY A 36 13.41 -4.96 -20.28
C GLY A 36 11.98 -5.16 -20.77
N GLY A 37 11.57 -4.50 -21.85
CA GLY A 37 10.39 -4.90 -22.64
C GLY A 37 9.00 -4.64 -22.00
N ALA A 38 8.88 -3.72 -21.04
CA ALA A 38 7.60 -3.25 -20.57
C ALA A 38 7.60 -1.72 -20.49
N ASP A 39 6.70 -1.09 -21.23
CA ASP A 39 6.47 0.36 -21.17
C ASP A 39 5.77 0.70 -19.86
N ILE A 40 6.46 1.37 -18.95
CA ILE A 40 5.85 1.91 -17.72
C ILE A 40 5.55 3.39 -17.97
N LEU A 41 4.31 3.69 -18.33
CA LEU A 41 3.78 5.05 -18.31
C LEU A 41 3.42 5.41 -16.87
N ALA A 42 4.24 6.22 -16.23
CA ALA A 42 3.90 6.85 -14.96
C ALA A 42 2.98 8.06 -15.22
N PRO A 43 1.91 8.25 -14.44
CA PRO A 43 1.04 9.41 -14.60
C PRO A 43 1.78 10.71 -14.29
N ALA A 44 1.50 11.75 -15.06
CA ALA A 44 2.15 13.07 -15.03
C ALA A 44 2.14 13.78 -13.64
N SER A 45 1.33 13.31 -12.69
CA SER A 45 1.23 13.83 -11.33
C SER A 45 2.44 13.51 -10.43
N VAL A 46 3.28 12.54 -10.81
CA VAL A 46 4.48 12.20 -10.03
C VAL A 46 5.63 13.16 -10.30
N PHE A 47 5.67 13.79 -11.49
CA PHE A 47 6.74 14.72 -11.84
C PHE A 47 6.54 16.16 -11.32
N SER A 48 5.33 16.55 -10.93
CA SER A 48 5.08 17.90 -10.39
C SER A 48 5.65 18.12 -8.97
N ARG A 49 6.02 17.06 -8.24
CA ARG A 49 6.65 17.17 -6.92
C ARG A 49 8.17 17.37 -6.96
N PHE A 50 8.81 17.11 -8.11
CA PHE A 50 10.26 17.34 -8.29
C PHE A 50 10.61 18.62 -9.05
N ALA A 51 9.62 19.36 -9.56
CA ALA A 51 9.84 20.65 -10.24
C ALA A 51 9.99 21.86 -9.29
N GLY A 52 10.09 21.63 -7.98
CA GLY A 52 10.33 22.66 -6.96
C GLY A 52 11.81 22.91 -6.67
N TYR A 53 12.73 22.14 -7.22
CA TYR A 53 14.15 22.50 -7.23
C TYR A 53 14.44 23.34 -8.47
N THR A 54 14.02 24.59 -8.44
CA THR A 54 14.70 25.61 -9.23
C THR A 54 16.13 25.66 -8.72
N ASN A 55 17.09 25.53 -9.61
CA ASN A 55 18.46 26.00 -9.41
C ASN A 55 18.42 27.41 -8.82
N THR A 56 18.34 27.52 -7.51
CA THR A 56 19.08 28.53 -6.82
C THR A 56 20.51 28.02 -6.92
N SER A 57 21.30 28.60 -7.83
CA SER A 57 22.73 28.71 -7.58
C SER A 57 22.84 29.00 -6.09
N ASP A 58 23.33 28.02 -5.30
CA ASP A 58 23.86 28.33 -4.00
C ASP A 58 24.87 29.41 -4.25
N GLU A 59 24.48 30.65 -4.04
CA GLU A 59 25.42 31.63 -3.55
C GLU A 59 25.95 30.98 -2.27
N LEU A 60 27.09 30.31 -2.38
CA LEU A 60 27.99 30.09 -1.26
C LEU A 60 28.13 31.49 -0.66
N THR A 61 27.24 31.77 0.29
CA THR A 61 27.29 33.04 1.01
C THR A 61 28.67 33.05 1.61
N THR A 62 29.40 34.13 1.37
CA THR A 62 30.71 34.38 1.94
C THR A 62 30.75 34.20 3.46
N GLU A 63 29.61 34.18 4.13
CA GLU A 63 29.42 33.80 5.53
C GLU A 63 29.85 32.36 5.86
N ASN A 64 29.47 31.35 5.07
CA ASN A 64 29.85 29.96 5.32
C ASN A 64 31.34 29.65 5.09
N LEU A 65 32.03 30.48 4.30
CA LEU A 65 33.47 30.35 4.09
C LEU A 65 34.31 31.07 5.17
N LEU A 66 33.70 31.96 5.96
CA LEU A 66 34.38 32.73 7.01
C LEU A 66 34.29 32.04 8.39
N GLU A 67 33.33 31.14 8.61
CA GLU A 67 33.14 30.48 9.91
C GLU A 67 34.28 29.52 10.31
N ASP A 68 34.97 28.92 9.33
CA ASP A 68 36.12 28.02 9.56
C ASP A 68 37.49 28.64 9.24
N ALA A 69 37.53 29.97 8.95
CA ALA A 69 38.78 30.62 8.69
C ALA A 69 39.65 30.65 9.97
N PRO A 70 40.93 30.23 9.91
CA PRO A 70 41.77 30.26 11.09
C PRO A 70 41.96 31.71 11.57
N VAL A 71 41.59 31.95 12.83
CA VAL A 71 41.78 33.26 13.47
C VAL A 71 43.27 33.54 13.57
N GLU A 72 43.71 34.71 13.09
CA GLU A 72 45.13 35.09 13.13
C GLU A 72 45.64 35.18 14.56
N GLU A 73 46.65 34.34 14.89
CA GLU A 73 47.31 34.32 16.18
C GLU A 73 48.04 35.63 16.45
N VAL A 74 47.86 36.20 17.63
CA VAL A 74 48.55 37.42 18.07
C VAL A 74 49.42 37.14 19.28
N GLU A 75 50.58 37.79 19.33
CA GLU A 75 51.54 37.68 20.42
C GLU A 75 51.09 38.43 21.68
N GLY A 76 51.45 37.83 22.83
CA GLY A 76 51.23 38.42 24.15
C GLY A 76 50.16 37.70 24.97
N THR A 77 49.95 38.16 26.20
CA THR A 77 49.00 37.60 27.16
C THR A 77 47.82 38.54 27.38
N ILE A 78 46.67 37.98 27.66
CA ILE A 78 45.44 38.69 28.01
C ILE A 78 45.63 39.34 29.38
N ILE A 79 45.21 40.60 29.54
CA ILE A 79 45.29 41.34 30.81
C ILE A 79 44.30 40.78 31.80
N ASP A 80 44.51 41.04 33.10
CA ASP A 80 43.63 40.57 34.18
C ASP A 80 42.23 41.19 34.09
N GLY A 81 41.22 40.41 34.54
CA GLY A 81 39.82 40.83 34.55
C GLY A 81 39.05 40.56 33.28
N VAL A 82 39.60 39.79 32.34
CA VAL A 82 38.94 39.42 31.06
C VAL A 82 38.39 38.00 31.10
N PHE A 83 37.17 37.88 30.64
CA PHE A 83 36.44 36.61 30.55
C PHE A 83 35.82 36.46 29.15
N ILE A 84 35.69 35.21 28.71
CA ILE A 84 34.86 34.84 27.59
C ILE A 84 33.76 33.96 28.15
N ASP A 85 32.51 34.46 28.12
CA ASP A 85 31.41 33.89 28.88
C ASP A 85 31.79 33.68 30.37
N SER A 86 31.77 32.44 30.83
CA SER A 86 32.20 32.10 32.18
C SER A 86 33.69 31.75 32.33
N VAL A 87 34.40 31.63 31.21
CA VAL A 87 35.82 31.23 31.16
C VAL A 87 36.72 32.43 31.49
N ASN A 88 37.48 32.36 32.59
CA ASN A 88 38.49 33.34 32.93
C ASN A 88 39.73 33.13 32.06
N VAL A 89 40.02 34.04 31.16
CA VAL A 89 41.16 33.98 30.22
C VAL A 89 42.31 34.93 30.60
N SER A 90 42.24 35.57 31.76
CA SER A 90 43.27 36.45 32.31
C SER A 90 44.64 35.78 32.34
N GLY A 91 45.69 36.46 31.87
CA GLY A 91 47.08 35.97 31.84
C GLY A 91 47.38 34.92 30.77
N MET A 92 46.38 34.46 30.02
CA MET A 92 46.55 33.45 28.97
C MET A 92 47.12 34.04 27.68
N THR A 93 47.90 33.27 26.97
CA THR A 93 48.26 33.54 25.57
C THR A 93 47.06 33.23 24.67
N PHE A 94 47.12 33.69 23.41
CA PHE A 94 46.08 33.39 22.41
C PHE A 94 45.73 31.91 22.37
N ARG A 95 46.72 31.03 22.25
CA ARG A 95 46.56 29.59 22.17
C ARG A 95 45.98 28.97 23.45
N GLN A 96 46.41 29.45 24.61
CA GLN A 96 45.89 28.99 25.90
C GLN A 96 44.41 29.36 26.07
N ALA A 97 44.05 30.61 25.72
CA ALA A 97 42.67 31.06 25.78
C ALA A 97 41.77 30.32 24.77
N MET A 98 42.26 30.08 23.52
CA MET A 98 41.56 29.30 22.52
C MET A 98 41.24 27.88 23.07
N ASN A 99 42.26 27.18 23.55
CA ASN A 99 42.08 25.82 24.11
C ASN A 99 41.15 25.81 25.35
N ALA A 100 41.21 26.83 26.20
CA ALA A 100 40.37 26.93 27.38
C ALA A 100 38.87 27.09 27.00
N VAL A 101 38.58 27.93 25.99
CA VAL A 101 37.21 28.11 25.50
C VAL A 101 36.74 26.89 24.71
N GLU A 102 37.59 26.29 23.86
CA GLU A 102 37.24 25.06 23.16
C GLU A 102 36.91 23.88 24.14
N ASN A 103 37.69 23.72 25.22
CA ASN A 103 37.38 22.76 26.26
C ASN A 103 36.07 23.08 26.99
N TYR A 104 35.77 24.34 27.20
CA TYR A 104 34.49 24.76 27.76
C TYR A 104 33.33 24.42 26.80
N VAL A 105 33.46 24.73 25.52
CA VAL A 105 32.45 24.37 24.50
C VAL A 105 32.27 22.83 24.46
N ALA A 106 33.35 22.07 24.48
CA ALA A 106 33.27 20.61 24.56
C ALA A 106 32.50 20.13 25.82
N SER A 107 32.75 20.77 26.96
CA SER A 107 32.04 20.40 28.21
C SER A 107 30.54 20.71 28.19
N ILE A 108 30.13 21.82 27.55
CA ILE A 108 28.70 22.15 27.41
C ILE A 108 28.04 21.35 26.30
N SER A 109 28.79 20.87 25.30
CA SER A 109 28.26 19.99 24.26
C SER A 109 27.86 18.60 24.78
N GLU A 110 28.41 18.18 25.93
CA GLU A 110 28.05 16.93 26.64
C GLU A 110 26.79 17.09 27.51
N LYS A 111 26.25 18.33 27.66
CA LYS A 111 25.00 18.55 28.38
C LYS A 111 23.84 17.89 27.68
N THR A 112 22.81 17.56 28.45
CA THR A 112 21.63 16.85 27.96
C THR A 112 20.53 17.82 27.57
N ILE A 113 19.96 17.61 26.38
CA ILE A 113 18.65 18.12 26.03
C ILE A 113 17.62 16.99 26.16
N THR A 114 16.59 17.21 26.99
CA THR A 114 15.44 16.32 27.10
C THR A 114 14.33 16.84 26.21
N ILE A 115 13.88 16.04 25.26
CA ILE A 115 12.77 16.34 24.38
C ILE A 115 11.54 15.59 24.88
N ASP A 116 10.52 16.35 25.31
CA ASP A 116 9.24 15.78 25.71
C ASP A 116 8.36 15.59 24.48
N ALA A 117 8.04 14.35 24.18
CA ALA A 117 7.18 13.95 23.07
C ALA A 117 5.71 13.79 23.50
N VAL A 118 4.90 13.10 22.70
CA VAL A 118 3.49 12.83 22.96
C VAL A 118 3.33 11.84 24.13
N ASN A 119 2.26 11.94 24.90
CA ASN A 119 1.90 11.01 25.97
C ASN A 119 2.95 10.83 27.08
N GLU A 120 3.52 11.94 27.54
CA GLU A 120 4.51 11.93 28.64
C GLU A 120 5.78 11.10 28.32
N GLN A 121 6.02 10.79 27.06
CA GLN A 121 7.26 10.17 26.61
C GLN A 121 8.33 11.24 26.48
N SER A 122 9.58 10.89 26.74
CA SER A 122 10.71 11.79 26.54
C SER A 122 11.96 11.01 26.17
N ASP A 123 12.77 11.60 25.31
CA ASP A 123 14.09 11.08 24.97
C ASP A 123 15.16 12.13 25.30
N GLU A 124 16.37 11.67 25.59
CA GLU A 124 17.51 12.50 25.95
C GLU A 124 18.60 12.40 24.91
N PHE A 125 19.13 13.55 24.53
CA PHE A 125 20.20 13.69 23.55
C PHE A 125 21.32 14.55 24.13
N PRO A 126 22.59 14.27 23.87
CA PRO A 126 23.66 15.23 24.15
C PRO A 126 23.52 16.44 23.20
N VAL A 127 23.83 17.64 23.68
CA VAL A 127 23.76 18.86 22.85
C VAL A 127 24.68 18.78 21.63
N SER A 128 25.72 17.96 21.67
CA SER A 128 26.60 17.66 20.52
C SER A 128 25.82 17.17 19.31
N ASP A 129 24.73 16.41 19.51
CA ASP A 129 23.92 15.86 18.41
C ASP A 129 23.14 16.95 17.65
N LEU A 130 23.03 18.15 18.21
CA LEU A 130 22.44 19.32 17.58
C LEU A 130 23.45 20.11 16.72
N GLY A 131 24.67 19.59 16.53
CA GLY A 131 25.68 20.20 15.69
C GLY A 131 26.21 21.54 16.21
N ILE A 132 26.33 21.68 17.56
CA ILE A 132 26.81 22.91 18.19
C ILE A 132 28.20 23.34 17.69
N LYS A 133 28.34 24.62 17.33
CA LYS A 133 29.60 25.22 16.89
C LYS A 133 29.80 26.57 17.56
N TRP A 134 31.04 26.83 18.00
CA TRP A 134 31.46 28.17 18.44
C TRP A 134 31.88 29.00 17.23
N VAL A 135 31.24 30.14 16.97
CA VAL A 135 31.37 30.87 15.71
C VAL A 135 32.16 32.18 15.84
N ASN A 136 32.18 32.82 16.98
CA ASN A 136 32.89 34.11 17.16
C ASN A 136 34.30 33.96 17.75
N LYS A 137 35.15 33.10 17.18
CA LYS A 137 36.52 32.80 17.68
C LYS A 137 37.44 34.02 17.72
N GLU A 138 37.17 35.06 16.94
CA GLU A 138 37.90 36.33 16.89
C GLU A 138 37.90 37.09 18.23
N VAL A 139 36.96 36.81 19.13
CA VAL A 139 36.94 37.41 20.47
C VAL A 139 38.22 37.10 21.26
N ILE A 140 38.89 35.98 20.98
CA ILE A 140 40.20 35.67 21.58
C ILE A 140 41.26 36.71 21.19
N ARG A 141 41.31 37.05 19.89
CA ARG A 141 42.20 38.07 19.36
C ARG A 141 41.93 39.44 19.98
N GLU A 142 40.64 39.79 20.07
CA GLU A 142 40.23 41.06 20.70
C GLU A 142 40.65 41.09 22.18
N ALA A 143 40.47 39.98 22.91
CA ALA A 143 40.87 39.86 24.30
C ALA A 143 42.39 40.03 24.48
N VAL A 144 43.21 39.43 23.60
CA VAL A 144 44.69 39.60 23.66
C VAL A 144 45.11 41.02 23.35
N LEU A 145 44.45 41.72 22.42
CA LEU A 145 44.76 43.08 22.02
C LEU A 145 44.19 44.15 22.95
N LEU A 146 43.28 43.79 23.84
CA LEU A 146 42.67 44.70 24.80
C LEU A 146 43.72 45.37 25.69
N GLY A 147 43.67 46.70 25.79
CA GLY A 147 44.65 47.50 26.55
C GLY A 147 46.03 47.68 25.91
N LYS A 148 46.23 47.09 24.68
CA LYS A 148 47.51 47.21 23.94
C LYS A 148 47.42 48.11 22.72
N SER A 149 46.21 48.53 22.35
CA SER A 149 45.97 49.40 21.20
C SER A 149 45.72 50.88 21.62
N GLY A 150 46.05 51.83 20.74
CA GLY A 150 45.86 53.22 21.02
C GLY A 150 47.08 53.91 21.70
N ASN A 151 46.90 55.17 22.18
CA ASN A 151 47.93 55.84 22.89
C ASN A 151 48.07 55.37 24.35
N LEU A 152 49.21 55.67 24.99
CA LEU A 152 49.52 55.23 26.35
C LEU A 152 48.45 55.63 27.40
N ILE A 153 47.79 56.79 27.20
CA ILE A 153 46.71 57.24 28.11
C ILE A 153 45.47 56.34 27.96
N ALA A 154 45.11 55.95 26.71
CA ALA A 154 44.01 55.01 26.45
C ALA A 154 44.30 53.62 27.02
N GLN A 155 45.50 53.12 26.79
CA GLN A 155 45.94 51.84 27.35
C GLN A 155 45.85 51.81 28.88
N TYR A 156 46.42 52.87 29.55
CA TYR A 156 46.36 52.96 30.99
C TYR A 156 44.94 53.05 31.53
N LYS A 157 44.02 53.79 30.88
CA LYS A 157 42.61 53.87 31.29
C LYS A 157 41.93 52.50 31.16
N THR A 158 42.14 51.76 30.09
CA THR A 158 41.58 50.42 29.91
C THR A 158 42.07 49.44 30.98
N ILE A 159 43.37 49.46 31.28
CA ILE A 159 43.96 48.61 32.31
C ILE A 159 43.43 48.98 33.71
N ALA A 160 43.34 50.27 33.99
CA ALA A 160 42.81 50.75 35.29
C ALA A 160 41.32 50.44 35.45
N ASP A 161 40.52 50.54 34.40
CA ASP A 161 39.11 50.16 34.41
C ASP A 161 38.93 48.68 34.71
N LEU A 162 39.73 47.81 34.11
CA LEU A 162 39.65 46.34 34.29
C LEU A 162 40.04 45.87 35.69
N GLN A 163 40.76 46.69 36.48
CA GLN A 163 41.04 46.39 37.87
C GLN A 163 39.76 46.48 38.74
N HIS A 164 38.73 47.20 38.28
CA HIS A 164 37.48 47.40 38.99
C HIS A 164 36.29 46.76 38.31
N ASN A 165 36.32 46.68 36.96
CA ASN A 165 35.23 46.20 36.12
C ASN A 165 35.72 45.04 35.23
N LYS A 166 35.13 43.84 35.39
CA LYS A 166 35.43 42.71 34.52
C LYS A 166 34.92 42.96 33.09
N ARG A 167 35.72 42.58 32.08
CA ARG A 167 35.31 42.55 30.70
C ARG A 167 34.89 41.12 30.35
N VAL A 168 33.62 40.94 29.99
CA VAL A 168 33.08 39.65 29.54
C VAL A 168 32.74 39.77 28.07
N TYR A 169 33.36 38.94 27.25
CA TYR A 169 32.99 38.75 25.85
C TYR A 169 31.96 37.66 25.77
N PRO A 170 30.89 37.80 24.93
CA PRO A 170 29.92 36.77 24.73
C PRO A 170 30.51 35.57 23.98
N LEU A 171 30.08 34.38 24.32
CA LEU A 171 30.30 33.15 23.55
C LEU A 171 29.13 32.99 22.61
N GLU A 172 29.36 33.04 21.27
CA GLU A 172 28.32 32.85 20.28
C GLU A 172 28.35 31.41 19.76
N LEU A 173 27.23 30.74 19.89
CA LEU A 173 27.03 29.35 19.47
C LEU A 173 26.00 29.28 18.35
N LYS A 174 26.28 28.47 17.34
CA LYS A 174 25.31 28.09 16.30
C LYS A 174 25.00 26.62 16.42
N TYR A 175 23.85 26.24 15.93
CA TYR A 175 23.33 24.86 15.91
C TYR A 175 22.93 24.51 14.48
N ASP A 176 22.91 23.22 14.17
CA ASP A 176 22.55 22.70 12.85
C ASP A 176 21.04 22.43 12.82
N ASN A 177 20.30 23.25 12.09
CA ASN A 177 18.85 23.10 11.99
C ASN A 177 18.43 21.83 11.26
N ASP A 178 19.27 21.28 10.39
CA ASP A 178 18.96 20.02 9.69
C ASP A 178 19.05 18.84 10.66
N LEU A 179 20.06 18.81 11.53
CA LEU A 179 20.17 17.80 12.60
C LEU A 179 19.03 17.91 13.60
N ILE A 180 18.65 19.13 14.02
CA ILE A 180 17.50 19.34 14.89
C ILE A 180 16.22 18.83 14.22
N THR A 181 16.04 19.11 12.92
CA THR A 181 14.88 18.64 12.15
C THR A 181 14.86 17.12 12.06
N GLU A 182 15.99 16.46 11.82
CA GLU A 182 16.10 15.01 11.78
C GLU A 182 15.70 14.37 13.13
N ILE A 183 16.19 14.91 14.24
CA ILE A 183 15.81 14.45 15.58
C ILE A 183 14.30 14.58 15.77
N VAL A 184 13.71 15.73 15.48
CA VAL A 184 12.26 15.95 15.65
C VAL A 184 11.43 15.04 14.76
N GLN A 185 11.88 14.75 13.53
CA GLN A 185 11.19 13.82 12.62
C GLN A 185 11.27 12.37 13.12
N ASN A 186 12.40 11.97 13.70
CA ASN A 186 12.55 10.66 14.29
C ASN A 186 11.62 10.50 15.51
N GLU A 187 11.53 11.53 16.37
CA GLU A 187 10.61 11.55 17.50
C GLU A 187 9.13 11.52 17.05
N ALA A 188 8.78 12.25 16.00
CA ALA A 188 7.46 12.18 15.38
C ALA A 188 7.14 10.75 14.89
N THR A 189 8.06 10.14 14.15
CA THR A 189 7.89 8.77 13.65
C THR A 189 7.72 7.75 14.78
N LYS A 190 8.38 7.99 15.92
CA LYS A 190 8.38 7.07 17.07
C LYS A 190 7.11 7.21 17.93
N TYR A 191 6.58 8.41 18.08
CA TYR A 191 5.56 8.71 19.08
C TYR A 191 4.22 9.22 18.53
N ASP A 192 4.13 9.54 17.23
CA ASP A 192 2.87 9.96 16.62
C ASP A 192 1.81 8.86 16.76
N ILE A 193 0.61 9.27 17.13
CA ILE A 193 -0.54 8.40 17.27
C ILE A 193 -1.48 8.66 16.12
N ALA A 194 -1.64 7.66 15.26
CA ALA A 194 -2.60 7.74 14.17
C ALA A 194 -4.04 7.77 14.70
N PRO A 195 -4.95 8.54 14.07
CA PRO A 195 -6.36 8.46 14.41
C PRO A 195 -6.92 7.07 14.07
N THR A 196 -7.89 6.62 14.86
CA THR A 196 -8.58 5.36 14.62
C THR A 196 -10.04 5.65 14.31
N ASN A 197 -10.50 5.27 13.11
CA ASN A 197 -11.88 5.46 12.70
C ASN A 197 -12.85 4.61 13.54
N ALA A 198 -14.06 5.12 13.76
CA ALA A 198 -15.13 4.39 14.42
C ALA A 198 -15.47 3.11 13.64
N GLN A 199 -15.88 2.06 14.33
CA GLN A 199 -16.31 0.79 13.72
C GLN A 199 -17.74 0.47 14.11
N ILE A 200 -18.45 -0.19 13.19
CA ILE A 200 -19.81 -0.65 13.40
C ILE A 200 -19.94 -2.13 13.09
N GLU A 201 -20.99 -2.72 13.63
CA GLU A 201 -21.48 -4.04 13.25
C GLU A 201 -23.00 -3.99 13.02
N ARG A 202 -23.53 -4.92 12.25
CA ARG A 202 -24.98 -5.04 12.04
C ARG A 202 -25.47 -6.29 12.77
N VAL A 203 -26.28 -6.08 13.83
CA VAL A 203 -26.83 -7.14 14.67
C VAL A 203 -28.37 -7.04 14.63
N ASP A 204 -29.03 -8.13 14.29
CA ASP A 204 -30.50 -8.21 14.15
C ASP A 204 -31.10 -7.13 13.25
N GLY A 205 -30.38 -6.80 12.18
CA GLY A 205 -30.83 -5.80 11.20
C GLY A 205 -30.62 -4.33 11.63
N VAL A 206 -29.97 -4.09 12.77
CA VAL A 206 -29.69 -2.74 13.29
C VAL A 206 -28.19 -2.52 13.35
N PHE A 207 -27.73 -1.34 12.91
CA PHE A 207 -26.34 -0.93 13.08
C PHE A 207 -26.06 -0.56 14.54
N LYS A 208 -24.96 -1.09 15.09
CA LYS A 208 -24.44 -0.78 16.42
C LYS A 208 -23.00 -0.32 16.29
N ILE A 209 -22.63 0.68 17.07
CA ILE A 209 -21.24 1.11 17.19
C ILE A 209 -20.47 0.01 17.93
N LYS A 210 -19.43 -0.52 17.31
CA LYS A 210 -18.53 -1.51 17.89
C LYS A 210 -17.38 -0.83 18.64
N SER A 211 -16.84 0.24 18.07
CA SER A 211 -15.86 1.12 18.69
C SER A 211 -16.05 2.56 18.19
N GLU A 212 -15.90 3.53 19.10
CA GLU A 212 -15.88 4.95 18.74
C GLU A 212 -14.59 5.29 17.97
N GLY A 213 -14.66 6.36 17.16
CA GLY A 213 -13.49 6.95 16.55
C GLY A 213 -12.66 7.71 17.59
N VAL A 214 -11.36 7.62 17.49
CA VAL A 214 -10.42 8.30 18.39
C VAL A 214 -9.47 9.15 17.57
N ASP A 215 -9.43 10.45 17.88
CA ASP A 215 -8.47 11.37 17.28
C ASP A 215 -7.03 10.91 17.58
N GLY A 216 -6.17 11.08 16.60
CA GLY A 216 -4.73 10.90 16.76
C GLY A 216 -4.05 12.18 17.25
N VAL A 217 -2.77 12.07 17.57
CA VAL A 217 -1.89 13.19 17.92
C VAL A 217 -0.62 13.07 17.11
N ARG A 218 -0.19 14.14 16.48
CA ARG A 218 1.08 14.18 15.74
C ARG A 218 1.92 15.37 16.13
N VAL A 219 3.22 15.25 15.97
CA VAL A 219 4.19 16.32 16.18
C VAL A 219 4.11 17.33 15.03
N ASN A 220 4.02 18.60 15.35
CA ASN A 220 4.23 19.69 14.41
C ASN A 220 5.73 19.97 14.31
N VAL A 221 6.39 19.33 13.33
CA VAL A 221 7.85 19.36 13.16
C VAL A 221 8.38 20.81 13.05
N ALA A 222 7.78 21.61 12.17
CA ALA A 222 8.26 22.97 11.92
C ALA A 222 8.22 23.86 13.18
N LYS A 223 7.12 23.76 13.93
CA LYS A 223 6.99 24.49 15.19
C LYS A 223 7.94 23.98 16.27
N SER A 224 8.11 22.68 16.39
CA SER A 224 9.02 22.04 17.35
C SER A 224 10.48 22.44 17.10
N VAL A 225 10.94 22.44 15.84
CA VAL A 225 12.27 22.92 15.47
C VAL A 225 12.45 24.39 15.87
N THR A 226 11.44 25.23 15.62
CA THR A 226 11.46 26.63 16.04
C THR A 226 11.55 26.77 17.56
N ASP A 227 10.76 25.99 18.31
CA ASP A 227 10.74 26.06 19.78
C ASP A 227 12.09 25.60 20.37
N ILE A 228 12.71 24.52 19.82
CA ILE A 228 14.05 24.06 20.23
C ILE A 228 15.10 25.12 19.93
N THR A 229 15.10 25.69 18.72
CA THR A 229 16.06 26.73 18.32
C THR A 229 15.95 27.96 19.21
N ASN A 230 14.74 28.38 19.58
CA ASN A 230 14.50 29.49 20.51
C ASN A 230 15.01 29.16 21.93
N ALA A 231 14.79 27.94 22.41
CA ALA A 231 15.29 27.49 23.70
C ALA A 231 16.82 27.50 23.73
N LEU A 232 17.48 27.04 22.68
CA LEU A 232 18.93 27.05 22.54
C LEU A 232 19.51 28.48 22.42
N SER A 233 18.78 29.41 21.80
CA SER A 233 19.19 30.81 21.72
C SER A 233 19.22 31.52 23.09
N ASN A 234 18.42 31.05 24.02
CA ASN A 234 18.34 31.57 25.39
C ASN A 234 18.95 30.60 26.43
N TRP A 235 19.72 29.62 25.97
CA TRP A 235 20.25 28.55 26.80
C TRP A 235 21.27 29.04 27.82
N ASP A 236 21.09 28.66 29.08
CA ASP A 236 22.00 28.97 30.21
C ASP A 236 23.22 28.02 30.28
N LYS A 237 23.34 27.11 29.30
CA LYS A 237 24.40 26.10 29.17
C LYS A 237 24.36 24.98 30.22
N GLY A 238 23.21 24.83 30.91
CA GLY A 238 22.85 23.66 31.72
C GLY A 238 22.12 22.59 30.94
N ASP A 239 21.53 21.61 31.64
CA ASP A 239 20.63 20.68 31.01
C ASP A 239 19.36 21.40 30.57
N LEU A 240 18.89 21.08 29.34
CA LEU A 240 17.76 21.74 28.70
C LEU A 240 16.59 20.78 28.57
N ARG A 241 15.36 21.30 28.72
CA ARG A 241 14.14 20.52 28.50
C ARG A 241 13.19 21.30 27.60
N VAL A 242 12.72 20.65 26.50
CA VAL A 242 11.83 21.27 25.53
C VAL A 242 10.72 20.28 25.17
N ALA A 243 9.48 20.74 25.23
CA ALA A 243 8.34 19.95 24.77
C ALA A 243 8.13 20.15 23.25
N LEU A 244 7.88 19.08 22.53
CA LEU A 244 7.48 19.13 21.13
C LEU A 244 6.09 19.76 20.99
N ALA A 245 5.93 20.61 20.02
CA ALA A 245 4.62 21.12 19.63
C ALA A 245 3.82 20.01 18.98
N THR A 246 2.58 19.80 19.42
CA THR A 246 1.70 18.76 18.91
C THR A 246 0.44 19.35 18.29
N GLU A 247 -0.19 18.60 17.39
CA GLU A 247 -1.49 18.92 16.84
C GLU A 247 -2.37 17.68 16.78
N ILE A 248 -3.69 17.88 16.88
CA ILE A 248 -4.66 16.79 16.79
C ILE A 248 -4.80 16.37 15.33
N SER A 249 -4.55 15.09 15.07
CA SER A 249 -4.90 14.44 13.81
C SER A 249 -6.33 13.94 13.92
N LYS A 250 -7.27 14.67 13.33
CA LYS A 250 -8.68 14.32 13.42
C LYS A 250 -8.98 12.96 12.81
N VAL A 251 -9.89 12.23 13.44
CA VAL A 251 -10.50 11.04 12.85
C VAL A 251 -11.28 11.46 11.60
N GLU A 252 -11.15 10.68 10.52
CA GLU A 252 -11.84 10.98 9.26
C GLU A 252 -13.33 10.66 9.35
N VAL A 253 -13.68 9.57 10.08
CA VAL A 253 -15.06 9.12 10.27
C VAL A 253 -15.30 8.84 11.75
N ASP A 254 -16.14 9.65 12.34
CA ASP A 254 -16.65 9.46 13.70
C ASP A 254 -17.95 8.62 13.70
N SER A 255 -18.47 8.35 14.88
CA SER A 255 -19.72 7.59 15.03
C SER A 255 -20.96 8.30 14.46
N GLU A 256 -20.93 9.62 14.30
CA GLU A 256 -22.05 10.40 13.74
C GLU A 256 -22.23 10.10 12.24
N ALA A 257 -21.14 9.88 11.49
CA ALA A 257 -21.19 9.52 10.09
C ALA A 257 -22.00 8.24 9.82
N PHE A 258 -22.05 7.32 10.77
CA PHE A 258 -22.84 6.09 10.65
C PHE A 258 -24.34 6.31 10.86
N SER A 259 -24.76 7.38 11.52
CA SER A 259 -26.18 7.70 11.71
C SER A 259 -26.91 7.94 10.38
N GLN A 260 -26.18 8.32 9.34
CA GLN A 260 -26.68 8.57 7.99
C GLN A 260 -26.66 7.33 7.09
N MET A 261 -26.07 6.21 7.54
CA MET A 261 -26.02 4.98 6.76
C MET A 261 -27.31 4.15 6.94
N THR A 262 -28.41 4.67 6.39
CA THR A 262 -29.76 4.12 6.58
C THR A 262 -30.29 3.40 5.35
N ASP A 263 -29.71 3.61 4.18
CA ASP A 263 -30.27 3.23 2.90
C ASP A 263 -29.54 2.05 2.28
N ILE A 264 -30.25 1.24 1.50
CA ILE A 264 -29.65 0.22 0.63
C ILE A 264 -29.35 0.86 -0.72
N LEU A 265 -28.10 1.20 -0.96
CA LEU A 265 -27.63 1.81 -2.22
C LEU A 265 -27.70 0.82 -3.38
N GLY A 266 -27.43 -0.47 -3.11
CA GLY A 266 -27.45 -1.53 -4.10
C GLY A 266 -27.66 -2.89 -3.49
N THR A 267 -28.43 -3.74 -4.17
CA THR A 267 -28.68 -5.12 -3.75
C THR A 267 -28.68 -6.05 -4.95
N TYR A 268 -28.18 -7.26 -4.78
CA TYR A 268 -28.28 -8.30 -5.79
C TYR A 268 -28.26 -9.69 -5.18
N THR A 269 -29.01 -10.60 -5.82
CA THR A 269 -29.15 -11.99 -5.38
C THR A 269 -28.91 -12.96 -6.53
N THR A 270 -28.14 -14.03 -6.30
CA THR A 270 -28.04 -15.16 -7.23
C THR A 270 -28.38 -16.47 -6.54
N SER A 271 -28.78 -17.47 -7.34
CA SER A 271 -29.10 -18.82 -6.84
C SER A 271 -27.98 -19.80 -7.12
N PHE A 272 -27.62 -20.59 -6.11
CA PHE A 272 -26.71 -21.74 -6.25
C PHE A 272 -27.40 -23.06 -5.94
N LYS A 273 -28.71 -23.14 -6.25
CA LYS A 273 -29.59 -24.30 -5.92
C LYS A 273 -29.05 -25.63 -6.46
N THR A 274 -28.42 -25.61 -7.65
CA THR A 274 -27.88 -26.81 -8.30
C THR A 274 -26.49 -27.22 -7.79
N SER A 275 -25.92 -26.48 -6.86
CA SER A 275 -24.58 -26.75 -6.33
C SER A 275 -24.55 -27.95 -5.39
N SER A 276 -23.44 -28.71 -5.46
CA SER A 276 -23.11 -29.74 -4.48
C SER A 276 -23.03 -29.17 -3.05
N SER A 277 -22.91 -30.01 -2.05
CA SER A 277 -22.70 -29.62 -0.66
C SER A 277 -21.44 -28.77 -0.52
N ASP A 278 -20.33 -29.24 -1.07
CA ASP A 278 -19.01 -28.60 -0.96
C ASP A 278 -18.95 -27.24 -1.65
N ARG A 279 -19.48 -27.17 -2.89
CA ARG A 279 -19.63 -25.88 -3.59
C ARG A 279 -20.53 -24.91 -2.81
N SER A 280 -21.60 -25.42 -2.21
CA SER A 280 -22.49 -24.61 -1.37
C SER A 280 -21.77 -24.12 -0.10
N GLY A 281 -20.91 -24.96 0.48
CA GLY A 281 -20.01 -24.61 1.58
C GLY A 281 -19.10 -23.44 1.20
N ASN A 282 -18.40 -23.55 0.06
CA ASN A 282 -17.52 -22.51 -0.45
C ASN A 282 -18.24 -21.16 -0.66
N VAL A 283 -19.46 -21.20 -1.22
CA VAL A 283 -20.26 -19.96 -1.42
C VAL A 283 -20.60 -19.31 -0.08
N ARG A 284 -20.97 -20.10 0.95
CA ARG A 284 -21.24 -19.58 2.30
C ARG A 284 -19.99 -19.01 2.94
N THR A 285 -18.87 -19.71 2.86
CA THR A 285 -17.56 -19.27 3.40
C THR A 285 -17.14 -17.95 2.77
N GLY A 286 -17.12 -17.87 1.43
CA GLY A 286 -16.72 -16.62 0.75
C GLY A 286 -17.70 -15.46 1.01
N CYS A 287 -19.00 -15.75 1.15
CA CYS A 287 -19.98 -14.74 1.56
C CYS A 287 -19.67 -14.22 2.97
N GLY A 288 -19.34 -15.12 3.90
CA GLY A 288 -18.99 -14.78 5.29
C GLY A 288 -17.74 -13.92 5.39
N HIS A 289 -16.73 -14.16 4.56
CA HIS A 289 -15.50 -13.33 4.54
C HIS A 289 -15.74 -11.90 4.05
N ILE A 290 -16.74 -11.68 3.22
CA ILE A 290 -17.10 -10.34 2.71
C ILE A 290 -18.08 -9.63 3.63
N ASN A 291 -18.95 -10.41 4.30
CA ASN A 291 -19.97 -9.84 5.18
C ASN A 291 -19.35 -9.03 6.32
N GLY A 292 -19.87 -7.84 6.57
CA GLY A 292 -19.38 -6.97 7.62
C GLY A 292 -18.26 -6.02 7.17
N THR A 293 -17.90 -6.03 5.88
CA THR A 293 -16.89 -5.09 5.36
C THR A 293 -17.43 -3.67 5.42
N LEU A 294 -16.69 -2.78 6.05
CA LEU A 294 -16.89 -1.34 6.10
C LEU A 294 -15.82 -0.70 5.23
N LEU A 295 -16.23 0.16 4.31
CA LEU A 295 -15.32 0.95 3.47
C LEU A 295 -15.60 2.45 3.67
N TYR A 296 -14.57 3.18 4.02
CA TYR A 296 -14.63 4.63 4.13
C TYR A 296 -14.51 5.31 2.75
N PRO A 297 -14.86 6.60 2.62
CA PRO A 297 -14.67 7.36 1.40
C PRO A 297 -13.24 7.21 0.85
N GLY A 298 -13.11 6.88 -0.44
CA GLY A 298 -11.83 6.65 -1.11
C GLY A 298 -11.18 5.29 -0.87
N GLU A 299 -11.68 4.46 0.05
CA GLU A 299 -11.11 3.13 0.28
C GLU A 299 -11.49 2.13 -0.82
N GLN A 300 -10.53 1.29 -1.19
CA GLN A 300 -10.67 0.25 -2.20
C GLN A 300 -10.74 -1.14 -1.56
N MET A 301 -11.66 -1.97 -2.03
CA MET A 301 -11.74 -3.40 -1.71
C MET A 301 -11.20 -4.25 -2.86
N SER A 302 -10.32 -5.19 -2.53
CA SER A 302 -9.95 -6.34 -3.36
C SER A 302 -10.76 -7.56 -2.91
N VAL A 303 -11.62 -8.06 -3.78
CA VAL A 303 -12.47 -9.22 -3.44
C VAL A 303 -11.65 -10.50 -3.34
N TYR A 304 -10.66 -10.67 -4.24
CA TYR A 304 -9.74 -11.81 -4.13
C TYR A 304 -9.03 -11.83 -2.76
N LYS A 305 -8.48 -10.69 -2.33
CA LYS A 305 -7.79 -10.57 -1.03
C LYS A 305 -8.73 -10.87 0.15
N ALA A 306 -10.00 -10.45 0.07
CA ALA A 306 -10.97 -10.66 1.14
C ALA A 306 -11.33 -12.15 1.32
N VAL A 307 -11.41 -12.94 0.23
CA VAL A 307 -11.83 -14.34 0.27
C VAL A 307 -10.67 -15.34 0.30
N SER A 308 -9.44 -14.91 0.08
CA SER A 308 -8.23 -15.76 0.11
C SER A 308 -7.65 -15.88 1.53
N PRO A 309 -6.80 -16.91 1.81
CA PRO A 309 -6.39 -17.99 0.92
C PRO A 309 -7.45 -19.08 0.77
N PHE A 310 -7.47 -19.74 -0.40
CA PHE A 310 -8.34 -20.90 -0.62
C PHE A 310 -7.69 -22.15 -0.04
N SER A 311 -7.96 -22.43 1.23
CA SER A 311 -7.43 -23.58 1.96
C SER A 311 -8.53 -24.25 2.80
N VAL A 312 -8.29 -25.49 3.21
CA VAL A 312 -9.21 -26.24 4.07
C VAL A 312 -9.33 -25.57 5.43
N GLU A 313 -8.21 -25.04 5.96
CA GLU A 313 -8.16 -24.33 7.23
C GLU A 313 -9.02 -23.05 7.20
N ASN A 314 -9.14 -22.43 6.03
CA ASN A 314 -9.99 -21.26 5.81
C ASN A 314 -11.44 -21.62 5.43
N GLY A 315 -11.83 -22.91 5.58
CA GLY A 315 -13.19 -23.39 5.40
C GLY A 315 -13.59 -23.68 3.95
N TYR A 316 -12.62 -23.86 3.03
CA TYR A 316 -12.91 -24.19 1.65
C TYR A 316 -12.77 -25.69 1.35
N PHE A 317 -13.59 -26.17 0.42
CA PHE A 317 -13.67 -27.56 -0.05
C PHE A 317 -13.30 -27.64 -1.54
N MET A 318 -12.92 -28.84 -1.96
CA MET A 318 -12.77 -29.16 -3.38
C MET A 318 -14.14 -29.15 -4.06
N ALA A 319 -14.27 -28.36 -5.14
CA ALA A 319 -15.50 -28.29 -5.92
C ALA A 319 -15.21 -27.82 -7.34
N GLY A 320 -16.20 -28.02 -8.24
CA GLY A 320 -16.05 -27.71 -9.65
C GLY A 320 -15.82 -26.23 -9.93
N SER A 321 -14.79 -25.96 -10.71
CA SER A 321 -14.43 -24.63 -11.26
C SER A 321 -14.06 -24.74 -12.74
N TYR A 322 -14.09 -23.60 -13.45
CA TYR A 322 -13.70 -23.54 -14.85
C TYR A 322 -12.20 -23.32 -15.01
N MET A 323 -11.51 -24.23 -15.70
CA MET A 323 -10.10 -24.12 -16.04
C MET A 323 -9.84 -24.63 -17.46
N ASN A 324 -9.24 -23.80 -18.33
CA ASN A 324 -8.86 -24.17 -19.70
C ASN A 324 -10.00 -24.81 -20.54
N GLY A 325 -11.22 -24.29 -20.41
CA GLY A 325 -12.38 -24.81 -21.15
C GLY A 325 -12.99 -26.10 -20.57
N MET A 326 -12.56 -26.51 -19.38
CA MET A 326 -13.08 -27.70 -18.69
C MET A 326 -13.55 -27.37 -17.29
N VAL A 327 -14.45 -28.20 -16.75
CA VAL A 327 -14.78 -28.22 -15.33
C VAL A 327 -13.76 -29.11 -14.62
N VAL A 328 -13.05 -28.53 -13.66
CA VAL A 328 -12.07 -29.23 -12.83
C VAL A 328 -12.39 -29.02 -11.36
N GLU A 329 -11.98 -29.96 -10.52
CA GLU A 329 -12.07 -29.81 -9.06
C GLU A 329 -10.94 -28.91 -8.55
N SER A 330 -11.28 -27.89 -7.78
CA SER A 330 -10.31 -27.01 -7.11
C SER A 330 -10.84 -26.52 -5.76
N LEU A 331 -9.94 -26.18 -4.83
CA LEU A 331 -10.33 -25.51 -3.58
C LEU A 331 -11.00 -24.17 -3.90
N GLY A 332 -12.10 -23.87 -3.23
CA GLY A 332 -12.86 -22.64 -3.44
C GLY A 332 -13.72 -22.63 -4.72
N GLY A 333 -13.97 -23.78 -5.37
CA GLY A 333 -14.90 -23.85 -6.49
C GLY A 333 -16.27 -23.26 -6.11
N GLY A 334 -16.74 -22.25 -6.88
CA GLY A 334 -17.97 -21.49 -6.60
C GLY A 334 -17.74 -20.04 -6.16
N ILE A 335 -16.53 -19.64 -5.76
CA ILE A 335 -16.22 -18.29 -5.26
C ILE A 335 -16.46 -17.20 -6.31
N CYS A 336 -16.23 -17.46 -7.58
CA CYS A 336 -16.57 -16.50 -8.62
C CYS A 336 -18.08 -16.14 -8.67
N GLN A 337 -18.97 -16.99 -8.15
CA GLN A 337 -20.37 -16.63 -8.00
C GLN A 337 -20.57 -15.62 -6.86
N VAL A 338 -19.80 -15.71 -5.77
CA VAL A 338 -19.78 -14.73 -4.69
C VAL A 338 -19.33 -13.38 -5.23
N SER A 339 -18.19 -13.35 -5.93
CA SER A 339 -17.64 -12.15 -6.59
C SER A 339 -18.62 -11.53 -7.58
N SER A 340 -19.24 -12.32 -8.45
CA SER A 340 -20.21 -11.82 -9.44
C SER A 340 -21.49 -11.29 -8.80
N THR A 341 -21.95 -11.90 -7.69
CA THR A 341 -23.12 -11.39 -6.96
C THR A 341 -22.80 -10.03 -6.33
N LEU A 342 -21.64 -9.90 -5.69
CA LEU A 342 -21.19 -8.63 -5.14
C LEU A 342 -20.99 -7.57 -6.23
N TYR A 343 -20.38 -7.93 -7.38
CA TYR A 343 -20.21 -7.02 -8.52
C TYR A 343 -21.53 -6.38 -8.94
N ASN A 344 -22.60 -7.18 -9.04
CA ASN A 344 -23.91 -6.66 -9.40
C ASN A 344 -24.55 -5.76 -8.32
N ALA A 345 -24.26 -5.99 -7.03
CA ALA A 345 -24.68 -5.10 -5.96
C ALA A 345 -23.89 -3.78 -6.02
N VAL A 346 -22.57 -3.83 -6.25
CA VAL A 346 -21.67 -2.68 -6.44
C VAL A 346 -22.12 -1.80 -7.61
N LEU A 347 -22.45 -2.42 -8.76
CA LEU A 347 -22.98 -1.67 -9.91
C LEU A 347 -24.27 -0.92 -9.57
N ARG A 348 -25.20 -1.53 -8.81
CA ARG A 348 -26.46 -0.92 -8.41
C ARG A 348 -26.30 0.18 -7.36
N ALA A 349 -25.27 0.06 -6.53
CA ALA A 349 -24.83 1.12 -5.64
C ALA A 349 -24.07 2.24 -6.37
N GLU A 350 -23.78 2.06 -7.66
CA GLU A 350 -23.01 2.98 -8.50
C GLU A 350 -21.61 3.30 -7.95
N LEU A 351 -20.99 2.35 -7.24
CA LEU A 351 -19.61 2.48 -6.77
C LEU A 351 -18.63 2.34 -7.93
N GLN A 352 -17.46 2.93 -7.77
CA GLN A 352 -16.41 2.89 -8.79
C GLN A 352 -15.80 1.49 -8.90
N VAL A 353 -15.96 0.85 -10.05
CA VAL A 353 -15.31 -0.42 -10.37
C VAL A 353 -13.92 -0.14 -10.97
N ASP A 354 -12.87 -0.59 -10.30
CA ASP A 354 -11.48 -0.33 -10.70
C ASP A 354 -10.90 -1.49 -11.51
N GLU A 355 -11.29 -2.73 -11.18
CA GLU A 355 -10.84 -3.93 -11.87
C GLU A 355 -11.97 -4.96 -11.95
N ARG A 356 -12.20 -5.53 -13.13
CA ARG A 356 -13.16 -6.61 -13.37
C ARG A 356 -12.72 -7.45 -14.55
N HIS A 357 -12.80 -8.76 -14.43
CA HIS A 357 -12.52 -9.73 -15.48
C HIS A 357 -13.71 -10.64 -15.76
N PRO A 358 -14.02 -10.96 -17.04
CA PRO A 358 -15.00 -11.98 -17.35
C PRO A 358 -14.42 -13.37 -17.14
N HIS A 359 -15.33 -14.36 -16.97
CA HIS A 359 -14.95 -15.77 -17.06
C HIS A 359 -14.48 -16.12 -18.49
N SER A 360 -13.71 -17.18 -18.60
CA SER A 360 -13.30 -17.72 -19.91
C SER A 360 -14.45 -18.38 -20.68
N MET A 361 -15.48 -18.89 -19.98
CA MET A 361 -16.71 -19.48 -20.51
C MET A 361 -17.92 -18.82 -19.87
N ILE A 362 -19.06 -18.84 -20.58
CA ILE A 362 -20.31 -18.23 -20.08
C ILE A 362 -20.76 -18.90 -18.78
N VAL A 363 -21.19 -18.13 -17.82
CA VAL A 363 -21.82 -18.57 -16.58
C VAL A 363 -23.34 -18.32 -16.66
N THR A 364 -24.13 -19.08 -15.91
CA THR A 364 -25.59 -19.06 -16.01
C THR A 364 -26.30 -18.45 -14.80
N TYR A 365 -25.56 -18.02 -13.79
CA TYR A 365 -26.14 -17.47 -12.55
C TYR A 365 -26.25 -15.93 -12.58
N VAL A 366 -25.71 -15.27 -13.61
CA VAL A 366 -25.88 -13.85 -13.91
C VAL A 366 -26.08 -13.66 -15.40
N ASP A 367 -26.59 -12.50 -15.80
CA ASP A 367 -26.72 -12.10 -17.21
C ASP A 367 -25.35 -11.97 -17.89
N ILE A 368 -25.33 -12.07 -19.21
CA ILE A 368 -24.10 -11.92 -20.01
C ILE A 368 -23.40 -10.59 -19.68
N SER A 369 -22.09 -10.64 -19.52
CA SER A 369 -21.23 -9.52 -19.14
C SER A 369 -21.47 -8.94 -17.72
N SER A 370 -22.31 -9.59 -16.90
CA SER A 370 -22.56 -9.23 -15.50
C SER A 370 -21.78 -10.09 -14.50
N ASP A 371 -20.84 -10.90 -14.97
CA ASP A 371 -19.96 -11.73 -14.14
C ASP A 371 -18.66 -11.00 -13.77
N ALA A 372 -18.05 -11.40 -12.67
CA ALA A 372 -16.73 -10.97 -12.24
C ALA A 372 -15.92 -12.19 -11.76
N ALA A 373 -14.96 -12.62 -12.58
CA ALA A 373 -14.09 -13.75 -12.27
C ALA A 373 -12.89 -13.30 -11.45
N ILE A 374 -12.56 -14.09 -10.42
CA ILE A 374 -11.35 -13.91 -9.61
C ILE A 374 -10.50 -15.19 -9.67
N ALA A 375 -9.19 -15.06 -9.88
CA ALA A 375 -8.27 -16.18 -9.96
C ALA A 375 -6.82 -15.69 -9.83
N GLU A 376 -6.12 -16.11 -8.77
CA GLU A 376 -4.72 -15.74 -8.53
C GLU A 376 -3.80 -16.15 -9.68
N SER A 377 -3.89 -17.41 -10.10
CA SER A 377 -3.04 -17.97 -11.16
C SER A 377 -3.17 -17.27 -12.51
N ALA A 378 -4.25 -16.48 -12.69
CA ALA A 378 -4.51 -15.70 -13.90
C ALA A 378 -4.43 -14.19 -13.65
N GLY A 379 -4.01 -13.75 -12.46
CA GLY A 379 -3.93 -12.34 -12.07
C GLY A 379 -5.27 -11.61 -12.16
N LYS A 380 -6.40 -12.33 -11.92
CA LYS A 380 -7.75 -11.73 -12.01
C LYS A 380 -8.27 -11.40 -10.63
N ASP A 381 -8.68 -10.16 -10.45
CA ASP A 381 -9.37 -9.68 -9.27
C ASP A 381 -10.66 -8.93 -9.65
N PHE A 382 -11.50 -8.70 -8.67
CA PHE A 382 -12.56 -7.72 -8.71
C PHE A 382 -12.26 -6.68 -7.64
N LYS A 383 -12.01 -5.44 -8.08
CA LYS A 383 -11.73 -4.31 -7.20
C LYS A 383 -12.71 -3.18 -7.44
N PHE A 384 -13.10 -2.53 -6.36
CA PHE A 384 -13.95 -1.35 -6.42
C PHE A 384 -13.62 -0.42 -5.26
N THR A 385 -13.89 0.87 -5.47
CA THR A 385 -13.64 1.95 -4.50
C THR A 385 -14.96 2.55 -4.04
N ASN A 386 -15.06 2.87 -2.76
CA ASN A 386 -16.13 3.72 -2.25
C ASN A 386 -15.87 5.16 -2.71
N ASN A 387 -16.51 5.56 -3.79
CA ASN A 387 -16.43 6.91 -4.38
C ASN A 387 -17.51 7.86 -3.86
N THR A 388 -18.19 7.51 -2.76
CA THR A 388 -19.15 8.39 -2.09
C THR A 388 -18.46 9.19 -0.99
N ASP A 389 -19.14 10.23 -0.49
CA ASP A 389 -18.66 11.05 0.63
C ASP A 389 -18.96 10.43 2.01
N TYR A 390 -19.58 9.25 2.04
CA TYR A 390 -20.03 8.56 3.24
C TYR A 390 -19.49 7.14 3.34
N PRO A 391 -19.34 6.58 4.54
CA PRO A 391 -18.97 5.16 4.70
C PRO A 391 -20.06 4.26 4.11
N ILE A 392 -19.64 3.09 3.59
CA ILE A 392 -20.55 2.03 3.13
C ILE A 392 -20.28 0.74 3.90
N TYR A 393 -21.34 -0.03 4.13
CA TYR A 393 -21.28 -1.33 4.79
C TYR A 393 -21.82 -2.42 3.87
N ILE A 394 -21.09 -3.51 3.74
CA ILE A 394 -21.46 -4.65 2.91
C ILE A 394 -22.01 -5.77 3.79
N GLU A 395 -23.31 -6.01 3.69
CA GLU A 395 -23.95 -7.16 4.28
C GLU A 395 -24.04 -8.29 3.25
N GLY A 396 -23.50 -9.46 3.58
CA GLY A 396 -23.61 -10.67 2.77
C GLY A 396 -24.27 -11.80 3.55
N TYR A 397 -25.26 -12.46 2.96
CA TYR A 397 -25.90 -13.62 3.57
C TYR A 397 -26.35 -14.66 2.55
N THR A 398 -26.52 -15.87 3.03
CA THR A 398 -27.08 -16.99 2.25
C THR A 398 -28.32 -17.55 2.92
N THR A 399 -29.25 -18.09 2.11
CA THR A 399 -30.48 -18.71 2.62
C THR A 399 -30.47 -20.24 2.47
N ASP A 400 -31.40 -20.91 3.15
CA ASP A 400 -31.56 -22.35 3.04
C ASP A 400 -32.02 -22.79 1.64
N GLU A 401 -32.72 -21.90 0.89
CA GLU A 401 -33.05 -22.12 -0.52
C GLU A 401 -31.82 -22.00 -1.46
N LYS A 402 -30.62 -21.91 -0.92
CA LYS A 402 -29.38 -21.74 -1.67
C LYS A 402 -29.37 -20.49 -2.54
N LYS A 403 -29.70 -19.34 -1.96
CA LYS A 403 -29.51 -18.01 -2.54
C LYS A 403 -28.41 -17.29 -1.79
N ILE A 404 -27.61 -16.50 -2.49
CA ILE A 404 -26.66 -15.55 -1.93
C ILE A 404 -27.08 -14.14 -2.29
N THR A 405 -27.10 -13.26 -1.31
CA THR A 405 -27.44 -11.84 -1.47
C THR A 405 -26.36 -10.95 -0.87
N PHE A 406 -26.04 -9.87 -1.56
CA PHE A 406 -25.30 -8.75 -1.01
C PHE A 406 -26.15 -7.50 -1.02
N ASN A 407 -26.18 -6.78 0.12
CA ASN A 407 -26.71 -5.45 0.29
C ASN A 407 -25.57 -4.49 0.59
N ILE A 408 -25.53 -3.36 -0.08
CA ILE A 408 -24.59 -2.27 0.20
C ILE A 408 -25.38 -1.16 0.85
N TYR A 409 -25.12 -0.92 2.13
CA TYR A 409 -25.71 0.15 2.91
C TYR A 409 -24.86 1.40 2.83
N GLY A 410 -25.49 2.57 2.85
CA GLY A 410 -24.84 3.86 2.84
C GLY A 410 -25.84 4.99 3.00
N HIS A 411 -25.45 6.19 2.60
CA HIS A 411 -26.30 7.36 2.53
C HIS A 411 -26.76 7.60 1.09
N GLU A 412 -28.09 7.56 0.85
CA GLU A 412 -28.65 7.75 -0.48
C GLU A 412 -28.68 9.24 -0.85
N THR A 413 -27.87 9.62 -1.83
CA THR A 413 -27.80 11.00 -2.33
C THR A 413 -28.42 11.16 -3.71
N ARG A 414 -28.81 10.07 -4.36
CA ARG A 414 -29.41 10.08 -5.70
C ARG A 414 -30.88 10.53 -5.61
N PRO A 415 -31.37 11.30 -6.60
CA PRO A 415 -32.79 11.72 -6.63
C PRO A 415 -33.73 10.51 -6.62
N SER A 416 -34.82 10.57 -5.85
CA SER A 416 -35.79 9.48 -5.68
C SER A 416 -36.55 9.11 -6.95
N ASN A 417 -36.63 10.00 -7.93
CA ASN A 417 -37.24 9.77 -9.25
C ASN A 417 -36.26 9.18 -10.27
N ARG A 418 -34.99 8.93 -9.86
CA ARG A 418 -33.94 8.33 -10.68
C ARG A 418 -33.84 6.83 -10.40
N THR A 419 -33.84 6.02 -11.45
CA THR A 419 -33.64 4.57 -11.36
C THR A 419 -32.50 4.15 -12.26
N VAL A 420 -31.74 3.13 -11.82
CA VAL A 420 -30.63 2.55 -12.56
C VAL A 420 -30.88 1.07 -12.77
N SER A 421 -30.73 0.60 -14.00
CA SER A 421 -30.78 -0.80 -14.37
C SER A 421 -29.58 -1.18 -15.22
N PHE A 422 -29.29 -2.50 -15.29
CA PHE A 422 -28.18 -3.04 -16.08
C PHE A 422 -28.73 -4.09 -17.03
N GLU A 423 -28.37 -3.97 -18.31
CA GLU A 423 -28.85 -4.82 -19.39
C GLU A 423 -27.68 -5.52 -20.07
N GLY A 424 -27.65 -6.86 -19.96
CA GLY A 424 -26.70 -7.70 -20.71
C GLY A 424 -27.21 -7.95 -22.12
N VAL A 425 -26.45 -7.58 -23.12
CA VAL A 425 -26.78 -7.75 -24.54
C VAL A 425 -25.81 -8.73 -25.20
N GLU A 426 -26.36 -9.83 -25.74
CA GLU A 426 -25.59 -10.75 -26.57
C GLU A 426 -25.32 -10.12 -27.95
N THR A 427 -24.06 -10.06 -28.36
CA THR A 427 -23.66 -9.46 -29.64
C THR A 427 -23.22 -10.50 -30.66
N SER A 428 -22.72 -11.67 -30.24
CA SER A 428 -22.40 -12.78 -31.15
C SER A 428 -22.37 -14.12 -30.42
N LYS A 429 -22.55 -15.20 -31.19
CA LYS A 429 -22.36 -16.61 -30.79
C LYS A 429 -21.24 -17.23 -31.59
N THR A 430 -20.53 -18.18 -30.97
CA THR A 430 -19.53 -19.01 -31.64
C THR A 430 -19.80 -20.47 -31.25
N GLU A 431 -20.19 -21.28 -32.21
CA GLU A 431 -20.40 -22.71 -31.98
C GLU A 431 -19.05 -23.41 -31.73
N PRO A 432 -19.03 -24.42 -30.83
CA PRO A 432 -17.83 -25.22 -30.62
C PRO A 432 -17.63 -26.18 -31.82
N GLU A 433 -16.41 -26.29 -32.30
CA GLU A 433 -16.07 -27.16 -33.44
C GLU A 433 -15.37 -28.44 -32.96
N GLY A 434 -15.88 -29.60 -33.40
CA GLY A 434 -15.28 -30.91 -33.15
C GLY A 434 -15.45 -31.40 -31.71
N GLU A 435 -14.77 -32.49 -31.40
CA GLU A 435 -14.75 -33.12 -30.05
C GLU A 435 -13.28 -33.23 -29.56
N LYS A 436 -13.05 -33.17 -28.26
CA LYS A 436 -11.74 -33.36 -27.64
C LYS A 436 -11.73 -34.65 -26.84
N ILE A 437 -10.78 -35.53 -27.14
CA ILE A 437 -10.62 -36.81 -26.44
C ILE A 437 -9.26 -36.85 -25.78
N ILE A 438 -9.24 -37.13 -24.47
CA ILE A 438 -8.02 -37.21 -23.66
C ILE A 438 -7.86 -38.67 -23.26
N ALA A 439 -6.76 -39.30 -23.69
CA ALA A 439 -6.40 -40.64 -23.24
C ALA A 439 -5.85 -40.58 -21.80
N ASP A 440 -6.34 -41.46 -20.93
CA ASP A 440 -5.87 -41.58 -19.56
C ASP A 440 -5.31 -43.01 -19.32
N SER A 441 -3.99 -43.09 -19.19
CA SER A 441 -3.28 -44.33 -18.90
C SER A 441 -3.42 -44.82 -17.45
N GLY A 442 -3.88 -43.96 -16.56
CA GLY A 442 -4.19 -44.33 -15.14
C GLY A 442 -5.57 -44.95 -14.96
N GLN A 443 -6.43 -44.85 -15.98
CA GLN A 443 -7.78 -45.40 -15.93
C GLN A 443 -7.92 -46.68 -16.81
N PRO A 444 -8.68 -47.66 -16.33
CA PRO A 444 -8.90 -48.91 -17.11
C PRO A 444 -9.71 -48.65 -18.37
N VAL A 445 -9.54 -49.50 -19.40
CA VAL A 445 -10.43 -49.54 -20.55
C VAL A 445 -11.85 -49.85 -20.06
N GLY A 446 -12.81 -49.07 -20.53
CA GLY A 446 -14.18 -49.04 -20.00
C GLY A 446 -14.51 -47.76 -19.26
N PHE A 447 -13.51 -47.07 -18.71
CA PHE A 447 -13.69 -45.72 -18.13
C PHE A 447 -13.91 -44.70 -19.24
N ILE A 448 -14.98 -43.92 -19.15
CA ILE A 448 -15.23 -42.75 -19.96
C ILE A 448 -15.98 -41.70 -19.15
N SER A 449 -15.39 -40.53 -19.01
CA SER A 449 -16.00 -39.34 -18.42
C SER A 449 -16.19 -38.28 -19.49
N THR A 450 -17.37 -37.68 -19.59
CA THR A 450 -17.70 -36.72 -20.65
C THR A 450 -18.17 -35.40 -20.08
N GLN A 451 -17.75 -34.31 -20.71
CA GLN A 451 -18.23 -32.94 -20.47
C GLN A 451 -18.92 -32.42 -21.72
N SER A 452 -20.06 -31.74 -21.56
CA SER A 452 -20.81 -31.12 -22.67
C SER A 452 -20.04 -29.98 -23.31
N ALA A 453 -20.30 -29.76 -24.59
CA ALA A 453 -19.83 -28.58 -25.29
C ALA A 453 -20.52 -27.32 -24.73
N HIS A 454 -19.82 -26.19 -24.80
CA HIS A 454 -20.37 -24.87 -24.47
C HIS A 454 -20.20 -23.93 -25.64
N ILE A 455 -21.27 -23.21 -25.96
CA ILE A 455 -21.27 -22.16 -26.99
C ILE A 455 -20.48 -20.97 -26.44
N GLY A 456 -19.65 -20.40 -27.28
CA GLY A 456 -18.96 -19.14 -27.01
C GLY A 456 -19.88 -17.94 -27.30
N TYR A 457 -19.66 -16.86 -26.56
CA TYR A 457 -20.46 -15.65 -26.68
C TYR A 457 -19.57 -14.40 -26.65
N THR A 458 -20.03 -13.35 -27.31
CA THR A 458 -19.59 -11.98 -27.01
C THR A 458 -20.81 -11.21 -26.51
N GLY A 459 -20.64 -10.47 -25.43
CA GLY A 459 -21.72 -9.68 -24.86
C GLY A 459 -21.22 -8.35 -24.33
N GLU A 460 -22.16 -7.47 -24.13
CA GLU A 460 -21.97 -6.13 -23.58
C GLU A 460 -22.90 -5.92 -22.40
N LEU A 461 -22.46 -5.15 -21.41
CA LEU A 461 -23.28 -4.71 -20.29
C LEU A 461 -23.50 -3.22 -20.40
N TRP A 462 -24.77 -2.82 -20.40
CA TRP A 462 -25.19 -1.44 -20.51
C TRP A 462 -25.86 -0.98 -19.19
N LYS A 463 -25.42 0.17 -18.69
CA LYS A 463 -26.10 0.90 -17.63
C LYS A 463 -27.18 1.78 -18.27
N VAL A 464 -28.38 1.68 -17.76
CA VAL A 464 -29.54 2.47 -18.23
C VAL A 464 -30.07 3.28 -17.05
N VAL A 465 -30.07 4.60 -17.20
CA VAL A 465 -30.60 5.54 -16.22
C VAL A 465 -31.94 6.09 -16.71
N LYS A 466 -32.95 6.06 -15.84
CA LYS A 466 -34.25 6.69 -16.11
C LYS A 466 -34.57 7.70 -15.03
N VAL A 467 -35.09 8.85 -15.45
CA VAL A 467 -35.66 9.89 -14.57
C VAL A 467 -37.13 10.01 -14.88
N ASP A 468 -37.97 9.92 -13.87
CA ASP A 468 -39.45 9.90 -14.04
C ASP A 468 -39.91 8.81 -15.04
N GLY A 469 -39.20 7.67 -15.08
CA GLY A 469 -39.50 6.57 -15.99
C GLY A 469 -39.01 6.74 -17.43
N VAL A 470 -38.42 7.88 -17.78
CA VAL A 470 -37.88 8.18 -19.11
C VAL A 470 -36.38 7.89 -19.12
N GLU A 471 -35.89 7.13 -20.11
CA GLU A 471 -34.46 6.87 -20.29
C GLU A 471 -33.75 8.18 -20.64
N THR A 472 -32.79 8.56 -19.79
CA THR A 472 -31.99 9.78 -19.93
C THR A 472 -30.53 9.50 -20.26
N GLU A 473 -30.06 8.28 -19.95
CA GLU A 473 -28.67 7.90 -20.16
C GLU A 473 -28.56 6.39 -20.44
N ARG A 474 -27.72 6.01 -21.40
CA ARG A 474 -27.35 4.63 -21.69
C ARG A 474 -25.84 4.56 -21.96
N VAL A 475 -25.11 3.88 -21.09
CA VAL A 475 -23.64 3.78 -21.16
C VAL A 475 -23.20 2.32 -21.15
N GLN A 476 -22.31 1.96 -22.05
CA GLN A 476 -21.67 0.65 -22.05
C GLN A 476 -20.66 0.57 -20.90
N ILE A 477 -20.91 -0.32 -19.95
CA ILE A 477 -20.06 -0.52 -18.77
C ILE A 477 -18.87 -1.42 -19.10
N ASN A 478 -19.13 -2.53 -19.82
CA ASN A 478 -18.08 -3.44 -20.23
C ASN A 478 -18.48 -4.26 -21.46
N LYS A 479 -17.49 -4.98 -22.00
CA LYS A 479 -17.64 -5.97 -23.06
C LYS A 479 -16.91 -7.24 -22.65
N SER A 480 -17.52 -8.40 -22.87
CA SER A 480 -16.98 -9.70 -22.48
C SER A 480 -16.96 -10.66 -23.65
N LYS A 481 -15.91 -11.48 -23.70
CA LYS A 481 -15.80 -12.59 -24.64
C LYS A 481 -15.68 -13.89 -23.87
N TYR A 482 -16.60 -14.82 -24.14
CA TYR A 482 -16.63 -16.15 -23.57
C TYR A 482 -16.27 -17.15 -24.66
N ASN A 483 -15.23 -17.95 -24.43
CA ASN A 483 -14.74 -18.88 -25.41
C ASN A 483 -15.68 -20.10 -25.52
N PRO A 484 -15.90 -20.65 -26.73
CA PRO A 484 -16.53 -21.95 -26.86
C PRO A 484 -15.64 -23.04 -26.29
N SER A 485 -16.23 -24.13 -25.81
CA SER A 485 -15.50 -25.33 -25.44
C SER A 485 -16.09 -26.56 -26.13
N GLN A 486 -15.22 -27.40 -26.66
CA GLN A 486 -15.61 -28.64 -27.32
C GLN A 486 -16.25 -29.63 -26.34
N ARG A 487 -17.15 -30.50 -26.82
CA ARG A 487 -17.50 -31.72 -26.10
C ARG A 487 -16.21 -32.50 -25.83
N THR A 488 -15.93 -32.79 -24.56
CA THR A 488 -14.65 -33.40 -24.16
C THR A 488 -14.93 -34.74 -23.47
N ALA A 489 -14.12 -35.76 -23.76
CA ALA A 489 -14.12 -37.02 -23.07
C ALA A 489 -12.73 -37.39 -22.54
N THR A 490 -12.64 -37.86 -21.30
CA THR A 490 -11.47 -38.57 -20.80
C THR A 490 -11.75 -40.06 -20.90
N VAL A 491 -10.89 -40.80 -21.60
CA VAL A 491 -11.07 -42.20 -21.94
C VAL A 491 -9.91 -43.01 -21.38
N GLY A 492 -10.23 -44.02 -20.55
CA GLY A 492 -9.25 -44.96 -20.01
C GLY A 492 -8.64 -45.85 -21.09
N ILE A 493 -7.31 -46.03 -21.06
CA ILE A 493 -6.56 -46.85 -22.00
C ILE A 493 -5.72 -47.93 -21.33
N ALA A 494 -5.74 -48.04 -19.99
CA ALA A 494 -5.02 -49.09 -19.29
C ALA A 494 -5.72 -50.45 -19.46
N ALA A 495 -5.03 -51.41 -20.10
CA ALA A 495 -5.47 -52.80 -20.22
C ALA A 495 -4.26 -53.74 -20.07
N GLY A 496 -4.52 -54.94 -19.55
CA GLY A 496 -3.51 -56.03 -19.49
C GLY A 496 -3.19 -56.62 -20.87
N ASP A 497 -4.07 -56.42 -21.85
CA ASP A 497 -3.89 -56.86 -23.23
C ASP A 497 -3.57 -55.67 -24.11
N ALA A 498 -2.39 -55.75 -24.80
CA ALA A 498 -1.91 -54.69 -25.71
C ALA A 498 -2.86 -54.45 -26.88
N SER A 499 -3.59 -55.47 -27.36
CA SER A 499 -4.56 -55.34 -28.45
C SER A 499 -5.77 -54.48 -28.05
N VAL A 500 -6.22 -54.60 -26.79
CA VAL A 500 -7.32 -53.82 -26.22
C VAL A 500 -6.89 -52.34 -26.10
N THR A 501 -5.68 -52.10 -25.59
CA THR A 501 -5.10 -50.75 -25.53
C THR A 501 -4.99 -50.13 -26.93
N ALA A 502 -4.48 -50.88 -27.91
CA ALA A 502 -4.35 -50.43 -29.32
C ALA A 502 -5.73 -50.11 -29.96
N ALA A 503 -6.75 -50.93 -29.69
CA ALA A 503 -8.11 -50.69 -30.18
C ALA A 503 -8.69 -49.37 -29.61
N MET A 504 -8.45 -49.08 -28.32
CA MET A 504 -8.89 -47.84 -27.70
C MET A 504 -8.10 -46.62 -28.23
N GLN A 505 -6.79 -46.74 -28.42
CA GLN A 505 -6.00 -45.69 -29.03
C GLN A 505 -6.45 -45.37 -30.47
N ALA A 506 -6.77 -46.41 -31.27
CA ALA A 506 -7.34 -46.26 -32.60
C ALA A 506 -8.71 -45.57 -32.57
N ALA A 507 -9.57 -45.92 -31.64
CA ALA A 507 -10.85 -45.24 -31.45
C ALA A 507 -10.68 -43.76 -31.08
N ILE A 508 -9.77 -43.43 -30.16
CA ILE A 508 -9.43 -42.06 -29.77
C ILE A 508 -8.90 -41.24 -30.99
N ALA A 509 -8.08 -41.83 -31.83
CA ALA A 509 -7.54 -41.23 -33.04
C ALA A 509 -8.61 -40.81 -34.06
N THR A 510 -9.81 -41.38 -34.00
CA THR A 510 -10.94 -40.95 -34.87
C THR A 510 -11.49 -39.56 -34.49
N GLY A 511 -11.20 -39.05 -33.29
CA GLY A 511 -11.77 -37.82 -32.77
C GLY A 511 -13.27 -37.89 -32.44
N SER A 512 -13.88 -39.09 -32.39
CA SER A 512 -15.31 -39.28 -32.10
C SER A 512 -15.52 -39.92 -30.73
N ILE A 513 -16.16 -39.21 -29.81
CA ILE A 513 -16.52 -39.69 -28.44
C ILE A 513 -17.51 -40.84 -28.57
N ASP A 514 -18.45 -40.74 -29.49
CA ASP A 514 -19.45 -41.79 -29.66
C ASP A 514 -18.86 -43.09 -30.23
N TYR A 515 -17.82 -42.96 -31.09
CA TYR A 515 -17.06 -44.12 -31.55
C TYR A 515 -16.24 -44.77 -30.41
N CYS A 516 -15.66 -43.97 -29.53
CA CYS A 516 -14.99 -44.49 -28.32
C CYS A 516 -16.00 -45.28 -27.42
N LYS A 517 -17.21 -44.77 -27.23
CA LYS A 517 -18.25 -45.44 -26.47
C LYS A 517 -18.65 -46.79 -27.13
N GLN A 518 -18.80 -46.81 -28.47
CA GLN A 518 -19.10 -48.04 -29.19
C GLN A 518 -17.97 -49.08 -29.06
N THR A 519 -16.71 -48.62 -29.18
CA THR A 519 -15.55 -49.49 -29.00
C THR A 519 -15.48 -50.07 -27.60
N ILE A 520 -15.73 -49.28 -26.55
CA ILE A 520 -15.81 -49.73 -25.14
C ILE A 520 -16.89 -50.80 -25.02
N ALA A 521 -18.10 -50.56 -25.55
CA ALA A 521 -19.21 -51.52 -25.51
C ALA A 521 -18.85 -52.84 -26.19
N GLY A 522 -18.21 -52.78 -27.37
CA GLY A 522 -17.75 -53.95 -28.10
C GLY A 522 -16.70 -54.78 -27.36
N LEU A 523 -15.70 -54.12 -26.78
CA LEU A 523 -14.66 -54.77 -25.98
C LEU A 523 -15.23 -55.40 -24.70
N THR A 524 -16.18 -54.76 -24.05
CA THR A 524 -16.85 -55.25 -22.86
C THR A 524 -17.70 -56.49 -23.21
N ALA A 525 -18.43 -56.47 -24.35
CA ALA A 525 -19.21 -57.61 -24.81
C ALA A 525 -18.32 -58.82 -25.16
N ALA A 526 -17.18 -58.59 -25.83
CA ALA A 526 -16.23 -59.67 -26.14
C ALA A 526 -15.61 -60.28 -24.86
N ALA A 527 -15.24 -59.45 -23.87
CA ALA A 527 -14.73 -59.94 -22.58
C ALA A 527 -15.77 -60.79 -21.82
N ASN A 528 -17.03 -60.37 -21.81
CA ASN A 528 -18.12 -61.09 -21.19
C ASN A 528 -18.41 -62.44 -21.91
N ALA A 529 -18.36 -62.47 -23.25
CA ALA A 529 -18.51 -63.69 -24.03
C ALA A 529 -17.38 -64.71 -23.77
N ALA A 530 -16.13 -64.22 -23.66
CA ALA A 530 -14.98 -65.06 -23.32
C ALA A 530 -15.10 -65.67 -21.91
N LEU A 531 -15.61 -64.92 -20.94
CA LEU A 531 -15.89 -65.41 -19.57
C LEU A 531 -17.03 -66.46 -19.54
N ALA A 532 -18.07 -66.29 -20.35
CA ALA A 532 -19.20 -67.21 -20.44
C ALA A 532 -18.90 -68.51 -21.24
N GLY A 533 -17.94 -68.46 -22.19
CA GLY A 533 -17.52 -69.61 -22.96
C GLY A 533 -16.40 -70.47 -22.34
N GLY A 534 -15.81 -69.99 -21.21
CA GLY A 534 -14.78 -70.72 -20.47
C GLY A 534 -15.30 -71.57 -19.27
N GLN A 535 -16.63 -71.79 -19.12
CA GLN A 535 -17.25 -72.68 -18.11
C GLN A 535 -17.55 -74.04 -18.69
#